data_ccbdfaebf1413b513fa987de21f510e8
#
_entry.id   ccbdfaebf1413b513fa987de21f510e8
#
_cell.length_a   1.000
_cell.length_b   1.000
_cell.length_c   1.000
_cell.angle_alpha   90.00
_cell.angle_beta   90.00
_cell.angle_gamma   90.00
#
_symmetry.space_group_name_H-M   'P 1'
#
loop_
_entity.id
_entity.type
_entity.pdbx_description
1 polymer ?
#
loop_
_entity_poly.entity_id
_entity_poly.type
_entity_poly.pdbx_seq_one_letter_code
_entity_poly.pdbx_strand_id
1 'polypeptide(L)'
;YYQNIIETANYIIKYFNEPIDYAVVLGSGITLELEDQQELGYEAIPLFPGNKHANRVKGHANKLTFGKISGKNVLVLNGRLHYYEGYSMKDVAFMTYVVKHLGVKGLFITNACGAINTNFSEGDIVCLDDFINGRK
;
A
#
# COMPACT_ATOMS: atom_id res chain seq x y z
N TYR A 1 -6.94 -13.03 -12.97
CA TYR A 1 -6.77 -11.87 -12.08
C TYR A 1 -7.07 -12.23 -10.61
N TYR A 2 -8.26 -12.77 -10.33
CA TYR A 2 -8.64 -13.14 -8.94
C TYR A 2 -7.71 -14.22 -8.36
N GLN A 3 -7.39 -15.24 -9.14
CA GLN A 3 -6.45 -16.28 -8.73
C GLN A 3 -5.07 -15.70 -8.37
N ASN A 4 -4.58 -14.74 -9.16
CA ASN A 4 -3.31 -14.08 -8.89
C ASN A 4 -3.31 -13.32 -7.55
N ILE A 5 -4.44 -12.69 -7.19
CA ILE A 5 -4.61 -12.01 -5.91
C ILE A 5 -4.48 -13.01 -4.76
N ILE A 6 -5.17 -14.15 -4.84
CA ILE A 6 -5.12 -15.21 -3.83
C ILE A 6 -3.69 -15.76 -3.68
N GLU A 7 -3.03 -16.08 -4.79
CA GLU A 7 -1.66 -16.60 -4.77
C GLU A 7 -0.67 -15.61 -4.17
N THR A 8 -0.78 -14.34 -4.54
CA THR A 8 0.03 -13.26 -3.96
C THR A 8 -0.22 -13.11 -2.45
N ALA A 9 -1.48 -13.12 -2.01
CA ALA A 9 -1.83 -13.04 -0.60
C ALA A 9 -1.26 -14.23 0.20
N ASN A 10 -1.42 -15.44 -0.32
CA ASN A 10 -0.89 -16.65 0.32
C ASN A 10 0.64 -16.62 0.42
N TYR A 11 1.32 -16.08 -0.58
CA TYR A 11 2.77 -15.89 -0.54
C TYR A 11 3.17 -14.93 0.59
N ILE A 12 2.50 -13.78 0.72
CA ILE A 12 2.76 -12.78 1.77
C ILE A 12 2.50 -13.37 3.16
N ILE A 13 1.38 -14.09 3.34
CA ILE A 13 1.06 -14.78 4.60
C ILE A 13 2.17 -15.76 4.98
N LYS A 14 2.61 -16.58 4.04
CA LYS A 14 3.66 -17.56 4.27
C LYS A 14 5.02 -16.91 4.56
N TYR A 15 5.32 -15.78 3.92
CA TYR A 15 6.59 -15.07 4.08
C TYR A 15 6.73 -14.49 5.47
N PHE A 16 5.75 -13.72 5.93
CA PHE A 16 5.78 -13.09 7.26
C PHE A 16 5.41 -14.06 8.38
N ASN A 17 4.62 -15.09 8.07
CA ASN A 17 4.23 -16.17 8.99
C ASN A 17 3.59 -15.69 10.31
N GLU A 18 2.96 -14.52 10.29
CA GLU A 18 2.20 -13.93 11.39
C GLU A 18 0.91 -13.32 10.86
N PRO A 19 -0.18 -13.28 11.66
CA PRO A 19 -1.40 -12.59 11.28
C PRO A 19 -1.15 -11.09 11.16
N ILE A 20 -1.80 -10.42 10.21
CA ILE A 20 -1.69 -8.99 10.00
C ILE A 20 -2.97 -8.33 10.51
N ASP A 21 -2.86 -7.43 11.49
CA ASP A 21 -4.02 -6.74 12.05
C ASP A 21 -4.47 -5.57 11.16
N TYR A 22 -3.53 -4.76 10.69
CA TYR A 22 -3.80 -3.57 9.90
C TYR A 22 -2.82 -3.44 8.74
N ALA A 23 -3.25 -2.76 7.68
CA ALA A 23 -2.38 -2.37 6.59
C ALA A 23 -2.39 -0.85 6.38
N VAL A 24 -1.26 -0.31 5.96
CA VAL A 24 -1.08 1.12 5.69
C VAL A 24 -0.43 1.30 4.33
N VAL A 25 -1.04 2.09 3.45
CA VAL A 25 -0.42 2.52 2.20
C VAL A 25 0.17 3.91 2.43
N LEU A 26 1.49 4.03 2.37
CA LEU A 26 2.16 5.31 2.55
C LEU A 26 2.21 6.11 1.25
N GLY A 27 1.85 7.38 1.36
CA GLY A 27 2.10 8.38 0.35
C GLY A 27 3.54 8.92 0.40
N SER A 28 3.91 9.76 -0.58
CA SER A 28 5.24 10.37 -0.65
C SER A 28 5.51 11.23 0.59
N GLY A 29 6.73 11.14 1.12
CA GLY A 29 7.19 11.94 2.24
C GLY A 29 6.70 11.49 3.62
N ILE A 30 5.95 10.38 3.70
CA ILE A 30 5.49 9.80 4.96
C ILE A 30 6.31 8.55 5.25
N THR A 31 6.85 8.44 6.44
CA THR A 31 7.54 7.27 6.96
C THR A 31 6.84 6.76 8.21
N LEU A 32 6.91 5.48 8.46
CA LEU A 32 6.36 4.84 9.64
C LEU A 32 7.42 3.91 10.23
N GLU A 33 7.76 4.13 11.47
CA GLU A 33 8.68 3.26 12.22
C GLU A 33 7.89 2.12 12.86
N LEU A 34 8.39 0.91 12.68
CA LEU A 34 7.80 -0.30 13.25
C LEU A 34 8.84 -0.99 14.15
N GLU A 35 8.37 -1.64 15.19
CA GLU A 35 9.17 -2.59 15.97
C GLU A 35 9.28 -3.92 15.21
N ASP A 36 10.39 -4.63 15.39
CA ASP A 36 10.66 -5.96 14.80
C ASP A 36 10.45 -6.03 13.28
N GLN A 37 10.98 -5.05 12.54
CA GLN A 37 10.76 -4.90 11.10
C GLN A 37 11.29 -6.08 10.28
N GLN A 38 10.45 -6.55 9.35
CA GLN A 38 10.79 -7.45 8.26
C GLN A 38 10.39 -6.80 6.94
N GLU A 39 11.18 -7.00 5.90
CA GLU A 39 10.96 -6.37 4.60
C GLU A 39 10.84 -7.40 3.49
N LEU A 40 9.98 -7.09 2.50
CA LEU A 40 9.82 -7.88 1.28
C LEU A 40 9.72 -6.93 0.09
N GLY A 41 10.72 -6.94 -0.77
CA GLY A 41 10.71 -6.14 -2.01
C GLY A 41 9.60 -6.58 -2.96
N TYR A 42 8.97 -5.63 -3.62
CA TYR A 42 7.88 -5.94 -4.57
C TYR A 42 8.35 -6.84 -5.72
N GLU A 43 9.62 -6.77 -6.09
CA GLU A 43 10.22 -7.62 -7.13
C GLU A 43 10.22 -9.11 -6.75
N ALA A 44 10.23 -9.42 -5.45
CA ALA A 44 10.18 -10.79 -4.95
C ALA A 44 8.74 -11.32 -4.80
N ILE A 45 7.73 -10.43 -4.92
CA ILE A 45 6.33 -10.83 -4.80
C ILE A 45 5.85 -11.44 -6.12
N PRO A 46 5.45 -12.71 -6.15
CA PRO A 46 4.96 -13.35 -7.37
C PRO A 46 3.69 -12.65 -7.87
N LEU A 47 3.55 -12.58 -9.19
CA LEU A 47 2.37 -12.06 -9.88
C LEU A 47 2.03 -10.58 -9.61
N PHE A 48 2.91 -9.85 -8.90
CA PHE A 48 2.73 -8.42 -8.69
C PHE A 48 2.79 -7.67 -10.03
N PRO A 49 1.75 -6.89 -10.41
CA PRO A 49 1.68 -6.24 -11.72
C PRO A 49 2.85 -5.29 -12.01
N GLY A 50 3.39 -4.64 -10.97
CA GLY A 50 4.55 -3.75 -11.10
C GLY A 50 5.81 -4.43 -11.61
N ASN A 51 5.91 -5.75 -11.59
CA ASN A 51 7.06 -6.49 -12.09
C ASN A 51 7.08 -6.60 -13.62
N LYS A 52 5.97 -6.26 -14.29
CA LYS A 52 5.84 -6.33 -15.76
C LYS A 52 6.49 -5.15 -16.48
N HIS A 53 6.75 -4.05 -15.81
CA HIS A 53 7.28 -2.83 -16.40
C HIS A 53 8.69 -2.56 -15.90
N ALA A 54 9.65 -2.51 -16.81
CA ALA A 54 11.07 -2.29 -16.51
C ALA A 54 11.39 -0.86 -15.99
N ASN A 55 10.49 0.10 -16.20
CA ASN A 55 10.69 1.51 -15.86
C ASN A 55 10.02 1.87 -14.53
N ARG A 56 10.51 1.30 -13.43
CA ARG A 56 10.14 1.81 -12.10
C ARG A 56 10.82 3.14 -11.85
N VAL A 57 10.06 4.12 -11.41
CA VAL A 57 10.60 5.41 -10.96
C VAL A 57 11.61 5.14 -9.84
N LYS A 58 12.88 5.47 -10.10
CA LYS A 58 13.95 5.38 -9.08
C LYS A 58 13.58 6.34 -7.94
N GLY A 59 13.49 5.81 -6.73
CA GLY A 59 13.28 6.64 -5.53
C GLY A 59 12.10 6.24 -4.65
N HIS A 60 11.22 5.33 -5.07
CA HIS A 60 10.21 4.74 -4.19
C HIS A 60 10.75 3.45 -3.57
N ALA A 61 10.51 3.28 -2.27
CA ALA A 61 11.02 2.14 -1.51
C ALA A 61 10.47 0.78 -2.01
N ASN A 62 9.40 0.78 -2.81
CA ASN A 62 8.81 -0.39 -3.51
C ASN A 62 8.91 -1.72 -2.74
N LYS A 63 8.47 -1.72 -1.50
CA LYS A 63 8.54 -2.87 -0.60
C LYS A 63 7.36 -2.92 0.35
N LEU A 64 7.10 -4.12 0.84
CA LEU A 64 6.29 -4.32 2.03
C LEU A 64 7.21 -4.27 3.25
N THR A 65 6.78 -3.60 4.31
CA THR A 65 7.41 -3.68 5.62
C THR A 65 6.38 -4.20 6.61
N PHE A 66 6.69 -5.30 7.27
CA PHE A 66 5.88 -5.87 8.33
C PHE A 66 6.55 -5.59 9.68
N GLY A 67 5.80 -5.28 10.69
CA GLY A 67 6.30 -5.05 12.04
C GLY A 67 5.18 -4.72 13.01
N LYS A 68 5.52 -4.15 14.18
CA LYS A 68 4.56 -3.88 15.24
C LYS A 68 4.44 -2.40 15.56
N ILE A 69 3.22 -1.97 15.86
CA ILE A 69 2.91 -0.68 16.47
C ILE A 69 1.98 -0.95 17.66
N SER A 70 2.40 -0.58 18.85
CA SER A 70 1.61 -0.78 20.08
C SER A 70 1.06 -2.21 20.21
N GLY A 71 1.89 -3.21 19.90
CA GLY A 71 1.54 -4.61 19.99
C GLY A 71 0.60 -5.13 18.89
N LYS A 72 0.31 -4.33 17.86
CA LYS A 72 -0.47 -4.75 16.68
C LYS A 72 0.46 -5.02 15.51
N ASN A 73 0.18 -6.10 14.78
CA ASN A 73 0.91 -6.44 13.56
C ASN A 73 0.42 -5.56 12.40
N VAL A 74 1.35 -4.81 11.82
CA VAL A 74 1.06 -3.83 10.77
C VAL A 74 1.87 -4.16 9.51
N LEU A 75 1.18 -4.18 8.38
CA LEU A 75 1.80 -4.29 7.06
C LEU A 75 1.80 -2.91 6.39
N VAL A 76 2.98 -2.39 6.11
CA VAL A 76 3.15 -1.12 5.41
C VAL A 76 3.49 -1.37 3.95
N LEU A 77 2.68 -0.80 3.06
CA LEU A 77 2.93 -0.77 1.63
C LEU A 77 3.72 0.50 1.30
N ASN A 78 5.02 0.38 1.16
CA ASN A 78 5.91 1.48 0.80
C ASN A 78 5.99 1.63 -0.71
N GLY A 79 5.13 2.43 -1.26
CA GLY A 79 4.94 2.63 -2.69
C GLY A 79 3.69 1.93 -3.23
N ARG A 80 3.21 2.45 -4.34
CA ARG A 80 2.02 1.96 -5.04
C ARG A 80 2.15 2.20 -6.54
N LEU A 81 1.37 1.49 -7.32
CA LEU A 81 1.24 1.71 -8.75
C LEU A 81 0.31 2.88 -9.02
N HIS A 82 0.60 3.69 -10.04
CA HIS A 82 -0.25 4.80 -10.44
C HIS A 82 -0.72 4.66 -11.89
N TYR A 83 -1.93 5.14 -12.13
CA TYR A 83 -2.52 5.10 -13.46
C TYR A 83 -1.69 5.89 -14.50
N TYR A 84 -1.11 7.03 -14.09
CA TYR A 84 -0.28 7.86 -14.98
C TYR A 84 1.07 7.21 -15.37
N GLU A 85 1.47 6.15 -14.68
CA GLU A 85 2.65 5.34 -15.02
C GLU A 85 2.34 4.30 -16.12
N GLY A 86 1.09 4.27 -16.64
CA GLY A 86 0.65 3.35 -17.68
C GLY A 86 0.03 2.05 -17.17
N TYR A 87 -0.15 1.90 -15.87
CA TYR A 87 -0.84 0.74 -15.29
C TYR A 87 -2.35 0.82 -15.49
N SER A 88 -2.98 -0.32 -15.73
CA SER A 88 -4.44 -0.40 -15.75
C SER A 88 -5.01 -0.17 -14.33
N MET A 89 -6.29 0.25 -14.24
CA MET A 89 -6.95 0.38 -12.94
C MET A 89 -7.00 -0.95 -12.16
N LYS A 90 -7.01 -2.10 -12.85
CA LYS A 90 -6.90 -3.42 -12.21
C LYS A 90 -5.54 -3.62 -11.57
N ASP A 91 -4.47 -3.17 -12.22
CA ASP A 91 -3.11 -3.25 -11.67
C ASP A 91 -2.94 -2.32 -10.47
N VAL A 92 -3.45 -1.08 -10.56
CA VAL A 92 -3.41 -0.09 -9.48
C VAL A 92 -4.14 -0.61 -8.23
N ALA A 93 -5.31 -1.23 -8.42
CA ALA A 93 -6.12 -1.77 -7.32
C ALA A 93 -5.63 -3.14 -6.79
N PHE A 94 -4.67 -3.78 -7.46
CA PHE A 94 -4.26 -5.15 -7.18
C PHE A 94 -3.89 -5.38 -5.71
N MET A 95 -3.01 -4.55 -5.15
CA MET A 95 -2.58 -4.69 -3.76
C MET A 95 -3.68 -4.40 -2.76
N THR A 96 -4.65 -3.56 -3.07
CA THR A 96 -5.84 -3.35 -2.22
C THR A 96 -6.65 -4.64 -2.08
N TYR A 97 -6.83 -5.37 -3.18
CA TYR A 97 -7.51 -6.68 -3.14
C TYR A 97 -6.67 -7.74 -2.43
N VAL A 98 -5.35 -7.72 -2.61
CA VAL A 98 -4.44 -8.61 -1.86
C VAL A 98 -4.60 -8.36 -0.36
N VAL A 99 -4.53 -7.11 0.09
CA VAL A 99 -4.71 -6.71 1.50
C VAL A 99 -6.05 -7.18 2.05
N LYS A 100 -7.13 -7.09 1.27
CA LYS A 100 -8.43 -7.65 1.65
C LYS A 100 -8.34 -9.16 1.93
N HIS A 101 -7.61 -9.91 1.11
CA HIS A 101 -7.42 -11.36 1.29
C HIS A 101 -6.50 -11.72 2.47
N LEU A 102 -5.64 -10.80 2.91
CA LEU A 102 -4.85 -10.99 4.14
C LEU A 102 -5.71 -10.95 5.41
N GLY A 103 -6.98 -10.56 5.30
CA GLY A 103 -7.93 -10.55 6.42
C GLY A 103 -7.68 -9.44 7.43
N VAL A 104 -7.04 -8.34 7.02
CA VAL A 104 -6.79 -7.20 7.91
C VAL A 104 -8.08 -6.56 8.41
N LYS A 105 -8.06 -6.04 9.63
CA LYS A 105 -9.20 -5.35 10.27
C LYS A 105 -9.45 -3.96 9.68
N GLY A 106 -8.41 -3.33 9.13
CA GLY A 106 -8.49 -2.01 8.53
C GLY A 106 -7.34 -1.72 7.58
N LEU A 107 -7.62 -0.89 6.57
CA LEU A 107 -6.64 -0.38 5.63
C LEU A 107 -6.63 1.15 5.70
N PHE A 108 -5.49 1.73 6.02
CA PHE A 108 -5.25 3.16 6.00
C PHE A 108 -4.52 3.54 4.72
N ILE A 109 -5.06 4.50 3.99
CA ILE A 109 -4.43 4.99 2.75
C ILE A 109 -4.08 6.45 2.94
N THR A 110 -2.81 6.79 2.80
CA THR A 110 -2.33 8.15 2.97
C THR A 110 -1.87 8.76 1.65
N ASN A 111 -2.02 10.06 1.51
CA ASN A 111 -1.47 10.84 0.42
C ASN A 111 -1.22 12.29 0.89
N ALA A 112 -0.26 12.95 0.28
CA ALA A 112 -0.08 14.39 0.44
C ALA A 112 -0.85 15.13 -0.65
N CYS A 113 -1.44 16.28 -0.31
CA CYS A 113 -2.11 17.16 -1.26
C CYS A 113 -2.01 18.63 -0.81
N GLY A 114 -2.21 19.55 -1.74
CA GLY A 114 -2.39 20.95 -1.41
C GLY A 114 -3.81 21.25 -0.94
N ALA A 115 -3.95 22.09 0.07
CA ALA A 115 -5.25 22.54 0.55
C ALA A 115 -5.74 23.75 -0.25
N ILE A 116 -7.01 23.73 -0.67
CA ILE A 116 -7.70 24.87 -1.26
C ILE A 116 -8.42 25.67 -0.17
N ASN A 117 -8.94 24.96 0.85
CA ASN A 117 -9.61 25.61 1.98
C ASN A 117 -8.60 26.29 2.89
N THR A 118 -8.77 27.61 3.08
CA THR A 118 -7.88 28.46 3.87
C THR A 118 -7.91 28.19 5.39
N ASN A 119 -8.84 27.35 5.85
CA ASN A 119 -8.88 26.90 7.24
C ASN A 119 -7.86 25.78 7.53
N PHE A 120 -7.26 25.19 6.51
CA PHE A 120 -6.21 24.19 6.67
C PHE A 120 -4.84 24.84 6.58
N SER A 121 -3.94 24.35 7.40
CA SER A 121 -2.53 24.75 7.44
C SER A 121 -1.64 23.61 6.99
N GLU A 122 -0.43 23.96 6.61
CA GLU A 122 0.61 22.97 6.29
C GLU A 122 0.89 22.07 7.50
N GLY A 123 0.85 20.77 7.30
CA GLY A 123 1.00 19.77 8.36
C GLY A 123 -0.30 19.24 8.94
N ASP A 124 -1.45 19.80 8.58
CA ASP A 124 -2.74 19.26 9.03
C ASP A 124 -3.01 17.87 8.48
N ILE A 125 -3.60 17.01 9.31
CA ILE A 125 -4.06 15.67 8.92
C ILE A 125 -5.58 15.74 8.73
N VAL A 126 -6.03 15.44 7.51
CA VAL A 126 -7.44 15.46 7.14
C VAL A 126 -7.93 14.03 6.90
N CYS A 127 -8.96 13.63 7.62
CA CYS A 127 -9.66 12.37 7.36
C CYS A 127 -10.76 12.63 6.32
N LEU A 128 -10.67 11.93 5.17
CA LEU A 128 -11.71 12.00 4.15
C LEU A 128 -12.91 11.16 4.60
N ASP A 129 -14.11 11.73 4.55
CA ASP A 129 -15.37 11.04 4.87
C ASP A 129 -16.14 10.65 3.61
N ASP A 130 -15.88 11.31 2.47
CA ASP A 130 -16.46 10.98 1.18
C ASP A 130 -15.59 11.46 0.02
N PHE A 131 -15.86 11.00 -1.19
CA PHE A 131 -15.17 11.42 -2.41
C PHE A 131 -16.05 11.29 -3.65
N ILE A 132 -15.74 12.10 -4.67
CA ILE A 132 -16.39 12.04 -5.98
C ILE A 132 -15.40 11.40 -6.97
N ASN A 133 -15.83 10.30 -7.61
CA ASN A 133 -15.04 9.68 -8.66
C ASN A 133 -15.18 10.49 -9.96
N GLY A 134 -14.17 11.31 -10.26
CA GLY A 134 -14.10 12.09 -11.51
C GLY A 134 -13.43 11.37 -12.69
N ARG A 135 -13.11 10.08 -12.57
CA ARG A 135 -12.50 9.30 -13.66
C ARG A 135 -13.57 8.77 -14.60
N LYS A 136 -13.29 8.89 -15.89
CA LYS A 136 -14.09 8.28 -16.96
C LYS A 136 -13.59 6.89 -17.29
#